data_2d9385be311085f0f2dd0f87a082d2b2
#
_entry.id   2d9385be311085f0f2dd0f87a082d2b2
#
_cell.length_a   1.000
_cell.length_b   1.000
_cell.length_c   1.000
_cell.angle_alpha   90.00
_cell.angle_beta   90.00
_cell.angle_gamma   90.00
#
_symmetry.space_group_name_H-M   'P 1'
#
loop_
_entity.id
_entity.type
_entity.pdbx_description
1 polymer ?
#
loop_
_entity_poly.entity_id
_entity_poly.type
_entity_poly.pdbx_seq_one_letter_code
_entity_poly.pdbx_strand_id
1 'polypeptide(L)'
;MRKSVLIGIVSAFFFTATFILNRSMNLTGGSFLWASSLRFIFMFLILLLFMKKDSRKNVKEVISINPKYWLLYSTMGFGLFYFFLSAASDYGESWFIASLWQLTTVCGILLTPLFGHKIPLKPLFISIFILIGVFLLQYENILVSNMGNKAFIALIFVLIAGTAYPLGNRKMMAIVGDSLTAMERLYGMTLMSLPFWLIIAAIATYKVGLPSISQLFQSFLVAL
;
A
#
# COMPACT_ATOMS: atom_id res chain seq x y z
N MET A 1 15.90 2.84 -20.23
CA MET A 1 14.74 1.97 -20.44
C MET A 1 14.89 0.56 -19.82
N ARG A 2 15.89 -0.27 -20.23
CA ARG A 2 16.10 -1.63 -19.67
C ARG A 2 16.27 -1.68 -18.14
N LYS A 3 17.06 -0.77 -17.56
CA LYS A 3 17.30 -0.71 -16.10
C LYS A 3 16.02 -0.40 -15.31
N SER A 4 15.19 0.53 -15.79
CA SER A 4 13.91 0.88 -15.12
C SER A 4 12.91 -0.27 -15.17
N VAL A 5 12.86 -1.01 -16.28
CA VAL A 5 12.01 -2.20 -16.43
C VAL A 5 12.46 -3.29 -15.47
N LEU A 6 13.77 -3.56 -15.38
CA LEU A 6 14.31 -4.57 -14.45
C LEU A 6 13.99 -4.23 -13.00
N ILE A 7 14.19 -2.97 -12.59
CA ILE A 7 13.83 -2.51 -11.24
C ILE A 7 12.33 -2.69 -11.00
N GLY A 8 11.48 -2.38 -11.99
CA GLY A 8 10.04 -2.59 -11.90
C GLY A 8 9.66 -4.06 -11.69
N ILE A 9 10.28 -4.98 -12.42
CA ILE A 9 10.05 -6.44 -12.29
C ILE A 9 10.46 -6.92 -10.89
N VAL A 10 11.65 -6.53 -10.42
CA VAL A 10 12.14 -6.90 -9.08
C VAL A 10 11.21 -6.34 -8.00
N SER A 11 10.79 -5.08 -8.11
CA SER A 11 9.85 -4.47 -7.17
C SER A 11 8.50 -5.20 -7.17
N ALA A 12 7.97 -5.58 -8.33
CA ALA A 12 6.72 -6.33 -8.45
C ALA A 12 6.83 -7.73 -7.80
N PHE A 13 7.96 -8.41 -7.98
CA PHE A 13 8.23 -9.71 -7.35
C PHE A 13 8.17 -9.61 -5.81
N PHE A 14 8.88 -8.65 -5.22
CA PHE A 14 8.84 -8.43 -3.77
C PHE A 14 7.46 -7.98 -3.29
N PHE A 15 6.77 -7.14 -4.06
CA PHE A 15 5.42 -6.72 -3.69
C PHE A 15 4.40 -7.87 -3.72
N THR A 16 4.59 -8.87 -4.57
CA THR A 16 3.73 -10.07 -4.62
C THR A 16 3.75 -10.82 -3.29
N ALA A 17 4.88 -10.88 -2.60
CA ALA A 17 5.00 -11.50 -1.28
C ALA A 17 4.02 -10.88 -0.25
N THR A 18 3.71 -9.59 -0.39
CA THR A 18 2.73 -8.90 0.47
C THR A 18 1.35 -9.57 0.46
N PHE A 19 0.85 -9.95 -0.72
CA PHE A 19 -0.47 -10.59 -0.83
C PHE A 19 -0.49 -11.98 -0.21
N ILE A 20 0.58 -12.75 -0.45
CA ILE A 20 0.74 -14.12 0.09
C ILE A 20 0.86 -14.08 1.61
N LEU A 21 1.73 -13.22 2.15
CA LEU A 21 1.96 -13.12 3.58
C LEU A 21 0.73 -12.56 4.33
N ASN A 22 0.04 -11.56 3.78
CA ASN A 22 -1.21 -11.06 4.36
C ASN A 22 -2.26 -12.17 4.46
N ARG A 23 -2.43 -12.96 3.41
CA ARG A 23 -3.37 -14.08 3.42
C ARG A 23 -2.92 -15.19 4.37
N SER A 24 -1.63 -15.52 4.40
CA SER A 24 -1.05 -16.47 5.35
C SER A 24 -1.31 -16.06 6.80
N MET A 25 -1.07 -14.79 7.15
CA MET A 25 -1.36 -14.27 8.48
C MET A 25 -2.84 -14.41 8.84
N ASN A 26 -3.74 -14.11 7.90
CA ASN A 26 -5.18 -14.28 8.11
C ASN A 26 -5.56 -15.75 8.37
N LEU A 27 -5.08 -16.68 7.54
CA LEU A 27 -5.37 -18.12 7.66
C LEU A 27 -4.83 -18.75 8.95
N THR A 28 -3.77 -18.19 9.53
CA THR A 28 -3.18 -18.65 10.79
C THR A 28 -3.79 -17.96 12.03
N GLY A 29 -4.95 -17.30 11.86
CA GLY A 29 -5.66 -16.62 12.95
C GLY A 29 -5.09 -15.24 13.31
N GLY A 30 -4.20 -14.69 12.49
CA GLY A 30 -3.72 -13.33 12.64
C GLY A 30 -4.75 -12.30 12.21
N SER A 31 -4.62 -11.08 12.70
CA SER A 31 -5.51 -9.96 12.39
C SER A 31 -4.89 -9.04 11.34
N PHE A 32 -5.68 -8.59 10.36
CA PHE A 32 -5.25 -7.57 9.41
C PHE A 32 -4.89 -6.23 10.09
N LEU A 33 -5.45 -5.95 11.26
CA LEU A 33 -5.11 -4.77 12.04
C LEU A 33 -3.64 -4.80 12.49
N TRP A 34 -3.18 -5.97 12.96
CA TRP A 34 -1.77 -6.17 13.30
C TRP A 34 -0.89 -6.28 12.06
N ALA A 35 -1.31 -7.01 11.02
CA ALA A 35 -0.54 -7.14 9.78
C ALA A 35 -0.22 -5.78 9.16
N SER A 36 -1.21 -4.87 9.14
CA SER A 36 -1.03 -3.54 8.58
C SER A 36 -0.20 -2.61 9.48
N SER A 37 -0.49 -2.54 10.78
CA SER A 37 0.21 -1.64 11.69
C SER A 37 1.68 -2.05 11.91
N LEU A 38 1.94 -3.34 12.14
CA LEU A 38 3.31 -3.84 12.35
C LEU A 38 4.20 -3.63 11.12
N ARG A 39 3.67 -3.80 9.90
CA ARG A 39 4.44 -3.51 8.69
C ARG A 39 5.05 -2.11 8.74
N PHE A 40 4.25 -1.08 9.01
CA PHE A 40 4.74 0.30 9.01
C PHE A 40 5.57 0.64 10.24
N ILE A 41 5.30 0.02 11.38
CA ILE A 41 6.15 0.15 12.57
C ILE A 41 7.53 -0.46 12.27
N PHE A 42 7.62 -1.68 11.74
CA PHE A 42 8.90 -2.30 11.38
C PHE A 42 9.60 -1.54 10.25
N MET A 43 8.88 -1.14 9.21
CA MET A 43 9.45 -0.32 8.14
C MET A 43 10.05 0.99 8.67
N PHE A 44 9.39 1.65 9.63
CA PHE A 44 9.94 2.83 10.27
C PHE A 44 11.24 2.52 11.03
N LEU A 45 11.27 1.45 11.81
CA LEU A 45 12.46 1.03 12.55
C LEU A 45 13.63 0.70 11.61
N ILE A 46 13.36 -0.03 10.53
CA ILE A 46 14.35 -0.36 9.50
C ILE A 46 14.89 0.94 8.87
N LEU A 47 14.01 1.82 8.41
CA LEU A 47 14.42 3.09 7.82
C LEU A 47 15.20 3.97 8.80
N LEU A 48 14.82 3.96 10.08
CA LEU A 48 15.52 4.70 11.13
C LEU A 48 16.98 4.19 11.31
N LEU A 49 17.22 2.89 11.15
CA LEU A 49 18.56 2.31 11.23
C LEU A 49 19.44 2.64 10.01
N PHE A 50 18.85 2.62 8.82
CA PHE A 50 19.62 2.81 7.57
C PHE A 50 19.73 4.27 7.13
N MET A 51 18.86 5.16 7.60
CA MET A 51 18.90 6.58 7.23
C MET A 51 20.00 7.35 7.99
N LYS A 52 20.82 8.07 7.24
CA LYS A 52 21.86 8.97 7.81
C LYS A 52 21.22 10.08 8.65
N LYS A 53 21.93 10.54 9.68
CA LYS A 53 21.46 11.58 10.60
C LYS A 53 21.09 12.88 9.86
N ASP A 54 21.91 13.28 8.88
CA ASP A 54 21.69 14.49 8.09
C ASP A 54 20.44 14.39 7.21
N SER A 55 20.21 13.23 6.57
CA SER A 55 19.00 12.97 5.81
C SER A 55 17.74 13.02 6.71
N ARG A 56 17.81 12.48 7.92
CA ARG A 56 16.69 12.57 8.89
C ARG A 56 16.43 14.01 9.32
N LYS A 57 17.47 14.83 9.48
CA LYS A 57 17.36 16.25 9.79
C LYS A 57 16.68 17.00 8.64
N ASN A 58 17.16 16.80 7.40
CA ASN A 58 16.58 17.38 6.20
C ASN A 58 15.07 17.05 6.08
N VAL A 59 14.69 15.78 6.27
CA VAL A 59 13.27 15.38 6.24
C VAL A 59 12.45 16.11 7.30
N LYS A 60 12.96 16.23 8.53
CA LYS A 60 12.25 16.97 9.60
C LYS A 60 12.05 18.44 9.27
N GLU A 61 13.05 19.10 8.68
CA GLU A 61 12.98 20.48 8.23
C GLU A 61 11.88 20.65 7.16
N VAL A 62 11.86 19.77 6.14
CA VAL A 62 10.83 19.81 5.08
C VAL A 62 9.43 19.49 5.63
N ILE A 63 9.28 18.56 6.58
CA ILE A 63 8.00 18.29 7.25
C ILE A 63 7.51 19.53 8.02
N SER A 64 8.42 20.25 8.69
CA SER A 64 8.07 21.42 9.53
C SER A 64 7.45 22.56 8.74
N ILE A 65 7.70 22.66 7.43
CA ILE A 65 7.11 23.69 6.56
C ILE A 65 5.58 23.47 6.42
N ASN A 66 5.13 22.22 6.26
CA ASN A 66 3.73 21.89 6.02
C ASN A 66 3.28 20.60 6.73
N PRO A 67 3.34 20.50 8.07
CA PRO A 67 3.14 19.23 8.79
C PRO A 67 1.75 18.64 8.59
N LYS A 68 0.71 19.49 8.42
CA LYS A 68 -0.67 19.04 8.17
C LYS A 68 -0.81 18.28 6.85
N TYR A 69 -0.18 18.78 5.79
CA TYR A 69 -0.20 18.10 4.49
C TYR A 69 0.58 16.78 4.53
N TRP A 70 1.71 16.76 5.23
CA TRP A 70 2.46 15.52 5.45
C TRP A 70 1.62 14.49 6.19
N LEU A 71 0.97 14.87 7.29
CA LEU A 71 0.10 13.96 8.04
C LEU A 71 -1.05 13.45 7.17
N LEU A 72 -1.75 14.33 6.47
CA LEU A 72 -2.90 13.97 5.63
C LEU A 72 -2.51 13.00 4.52
N TYR A 73 -1.54 13.38 3.68
CA TYR A 73 -1.21 12.58 2.49
C TYR A 73 -0.38 11.33 2.80
N SER A 74 0.38 11.32 3.91
CA SER A 74 1.01 10.09 4.40
C SER A 74 -0.03 9.11 4.94
N THR A 75 -1.01 9.60 5.69
CA THR A 75 -2.13 8.76 6.15
C THR A 75 -2.95 8.24 4.98
N MET A 76 -3.20 9.02 3.93
CA MET A 76 -3.87 8.54 2.73
C MET A 76 -3.03 7.51 1.98
N GLY A 77 -1.80 7.87 1.60
CA GLY A 77 -0.95 7.08 0.71
C GLY A 77 -0.34 5.84 1.35
N PHE A 78 -0.17 5.81 2.67
CA PHE A 78 0.41 4.70 3.42
C PHE A 78 -0.58 4.12 4.43
N GLY A 79 -1.34 4.96 5.14
CA GLY A 79 -2.34 4.54 6.12
C GLY A 79 -3.54 3.85 5.46
N LEU A 80 -4.45 4.64 4.89
CA LEU A 80 -5.69 4.12 4.31
C LEU A 80 -5.44 3.09 3.20
N PHE A 81 -4.47 3.36 2.34
CA PHE A 81 -4.07 2.42 1.30
C PHE A 81 -3.85 1.01 1.88
N TYR A 82 -2.90 0.89 2.82
CA TYR A 82 -2.48 -0.44 3.26
C TYR A 82 -3.47 -1.05 4.26
N PHE A 83 -4.18 -0.23 5.02
CA PHE A 83 -5.27 -0.69 5.88
C PHE A 83 -6.34 -1.44 5.08
N PHE A 84 -6.87 -0.82 4.03
CA PHE A 84 -7.90 -1.45 3.20
C PHE A 84 -7.35 -2.60 2.35
N LEU A 85 -6.12 -2.51 1.86
CA LEU A 85 -5.48 -3.61 1.14
C LEU A 85 -5.30 -4.85 2.04
N SER A 86 -4.87 -4.64 3.27
CA SER A 86 -4.73 -5.71 4.27
C SER A 86 -6.09 -6.27 4.70
N ALA A 87 -7.08 -5.42 4.93
CA ALA A 87 -8.44 -5.83 5.24
C ALA A 87 -9.09 -6.65 4.12
N ALA A 88 -8.77 -6.35 2.85
CA ALA A 88 -9.27 -7.12 1.72
C ALA A 88 -8.84 -8.60 1.76
N SER A 89 -7.70 -8.92 2.39
CA SER A 89 -7.22 -10.30 2.53
C SER A 89 -8.12 -11.19 3.39
N ASP A 90 -9.01 -10.60 4.21
CA ASP A 90 -10.01 -11.34 4.99
C ASP A 90 -11.18 -11.81 4.11
N TYR A 91 -11.36 -11.16 2.96
CA TYR A 91 -12.52 -11.36 2.07
C TYR A 91 -12.16 -12.02 0.73
N GLY A 92 -10.87 -12.21 0.44
CA GLY A 92 -10.43 -12.82 -0.82
C GLY A 92 -9.09 -13.52 -0.70
N GLU A 93 -8.85 -14.45 -1.62
CA GLU A 93 -7.56 -15.12 -1.73
C GLU A 93 -6.49 -14.20 -2.33
N SER A 94 -5.22 -14.53 -2.10
CA SER A 94 -4.07 -13.70 -2.52
C SER A 94 -4.09 -13.39 -4.01
N TRP A 95 -4.39 -14.38 -4.86
CA TRP A 95 -4.47 -14.21 -6.32
C TRP A 95 -5.58 -13.23 -6.73
N PHE A 96 -6.72 -13.27 -6.03
CA PHE A 96 -7.86 -12.39 -6.31
C PHE A 96 -7.53 -10.94 -5.93
N ILE A 97 -7.00 -10.71 -4.73
CA ILE A 97 -6.61 -9.38 -4.27
C ILE A 97 -5.49 -8.80 -5.17
N ALA A 98 -4.49 -9.62 -5.54
CA ALA A 98 -3.43 -9.21 -6.46
C ALA A 98 -3.97 -8.84 -7.86
N SER A 99 -4.97 -9.56 -8.35
CA SER A 99 -5.65 -9.25 -9.61
C SER A 99 -6.42 -7.93 -9.54
N LEU A 100 -7.19 -7.74 -8.47
CA LEU A 100 -7.92 -6.48 -8.22
C LEU A 100 -6.97 -5.30 -8.02
N TRP A 101 -5.77 -5.51 -7.47
CA TRP A 101 -4.78 -4.45 -7.27
C TRP A 101 -4.35 -3.76 -8.57
N GLN A 102 -4.47 -4.43 -9.71
CA GLN A 102 -4.21 -3.82 -11.02
C GLN A 102 -5.13 -2.60 -11.29
N LEU A 103 -6.30 -2.53 -10.65
CA LEU A 103 -7.19 -1.36 -10.69
C LEU A 103 -6.52 -0.07 -10.21
N THR A 104 -5.50 -0.18 -9.35
CA THR A 104 -4.71 0.97 -8.87
C THR A 104 -4.13 1.80 -10.01
N THR A 105 -3.70 1.14 -11.09
CA THR A 105 -3.17 1.82 -12.27
C THR A 105 -4.25 2.66 -12.94
N VAL A 106 -5.45 2.10 -13.11
CA VAL A 106 -6.61 2.81 -13.69
C VAL A 106 -7.03 3.96 -12.77
N CYS A 107 -7.17 3.71 -11.47
CA CYS A 107 -7.47 4.75 -10.49
C CYS A 107 -6.45 5.89 -10.54
N GLY A 108 -5.16 5.57 -10.59
CA GLY A 108 -4.09 6.56 -10.71
C GLY A 108 -4.20 7.41 -11.98
N ILE A 109 -4.57 6.82 -13.12
CA ILE A 109 -4.79 7.55 -14.37
C ILE A 109 -6.02 8.44 -14.28
N LEU A 110 -7.13 7.94 -13.74
CA LEU A 110 -8.37 8.68 -13.57
C LEU A 110 -8.24 9.87 -12.58
N LEU A 111 -7.31 9.81 -11.66
CA LEU A 111 -7.00 10.91 -10.73
C LEU A 111 -6.18 12.04 -11.39
N THR A 112 -5.69 11.87 -12.61
CA THR A 112 -4.83 12.85 -13.30
C THR A 112 -5.43 14.27 -13.40
N PRO A 113 -6.76 14.46 -13.59
CA PRO A 113 -7.36 15.79 -13.60
C PRO A 113 -7.25 16.55 -12.28
N LEU A 114 -7.19 15.85 -11.15
CA LEU A 114 -6.97 16.48 -9.82
C LEU A 114 -5.60 17.15 -9.68
N PHE A 115 -4.70 16.90 -10.63
CA PHE A 115 -3.35 17.47 -10.72
C PHE A 115 -3.21 18.45 -11.88
N GLY A 116 -4.32 18.90 -12.48
CA GLY A 116 -4.33 19.88 -13.56
C GLY A 116 -3.96 19.34 -14.96
N HIS A 117 -3.90 18.01 -15.12
CA HIS A 117 -3.56 17.39 -16.41
C HIS A 117 -4.74 16.64 -17.02
N LYS A 118 -4.78 16.55 -18.34
CA LYS A 118 -5.79 15.75 -19.06
C LYS A 118 -5.53 14.25 -18.83
N ILE A 119 -6.60 13.45 -18.82
CA ILE A 119 -6.49 11.99 -18.75
C ILE A 119 -5.74 11.49 -19.98
N PRO A 120 -4.61 10.77 -19.79
CA PRO A 120 -3.87 10.19 -20.91
C PRO A 120 -4.60 8.93 -21.42
N LEU A 121 -5.35 9.07 -22.53
CA LEU A 121 -6.20 7.99 -23.04
C LEU A 121 -5.42 6.73 -23.42
N LYS A 122 -4.22 6.87 -24.03
CA LYS A 122 -3.41 5.72 -24.43
C LYS A 122 -3.00 4.83 -23.26
N PRO A 123 -2.39 5.34 -22.16
CA PRO A 123 -2.16 4.55 -20.94
C PRO A 123 -3.44 3.97 -20.35
N LEU A 124 -4.56 4.71 -20.36
CA LEU A 124 -5.85 4.22 -19.86
C LEU A 124 -6.32 2.98 -20.63
N PHE A 125 -6.34 3.04 -21.96
CA PHE A 125 -6.70 1.89 -22.78
C PHE A 125 -5.78 0.69 -22.57
N ILE A 126 -4.47 0.91 -22.50
CA ILE A 126 -3.51 -0.16 -22.20
C ILE A 126 -3.80 -0.81 -20.84
N SER A 127 -4.09 0.00 -19.81
CA SER A 127 -4.42 -0.51 -18.47
C SER A 127 -5.72 -1.31 -18.44
N ILE A 128 -6.74 -0.88 -19.19
CA ILE A 128 -8.00 -1.63 -19.33
C ILE A 128 -7.73 -2.97 -20.06
N PHE A 129 -6.90 -2.97 -21.10
CA PHE A 129 -6.52 -4.21 -21.80
C PHE A 129 -5.81 -5.20 -20.87
N ILE A 130 -4.90 -4.70 -20.02
CA ILE A 130 -4.24 -5.52 -19.00
C ILE A 130 -5.26 -6.10 -18.02
N LEU A 131 -6.23 -5.29 -17.55
CA LEU A 131 -7.30 -5.77 -16.66
C LEU A 131 -8.14 -6.88 -17.31
N ILE A 132 -8.50 -6.73 -18.59
CA ILE A 132 -9.23 -7.77 -19.31
C ILE A 132 -8.38 -9.05 -19.38
N GLY A 133 -7.08 -8.95 -19.69
CA GLY A 133 -6.17 -10.10 -19.69
C GLY A 133 -6.08 -10.80 -18.34
N VAL A 134 -5.95 -10.02 -17.24
CA VAL A 134 -5.95 -10.55 -15.87
C VAL A 134 -7.28 -11.23 -15.54
N PHE A 135 -8.41 -10.64 -15.92
CA PHE A 135 -9.73 -11.24 -15.74
C PHE A 135 -9.86 -12.57 -16.47
N LEU A 136 -9.42 -12.64 -17.72
CA LEU A 136 -9.44 -13.89 -18.51
C LEU A 136 -8.57 -14.98 -17.88
N LEU A 137 -7.37 -14.64 -17.41
CA LEU A 137 -6.48 -15.57 -16.72
C LEU A 137 -7.08 -16.13 -15.41
N GLN A 138 -7.90 -15.35 -14.73
CA GLN A 138 -8.49 -15.71 -13.44
C GLN A 138 -9.94 -16.24 -13.57
N TYR A 139 -10.46 -16.31 -14.78
CA TYR A 139 -11.86 -16.64 -15.04
C TYR A 139 -12.28 -17.99 -14.43
N GLU A 140 -11.48 -19.03 -14.62
CA GLU A 140 -11.74 -20.35 -14.04
C GLU A 140 -11.69 -20.31 -12.51
N ASN A 141 -10.72 -19.63 -11.93
CA ASN A 141 -10.62 -19.44 -10.48
C ASN A 141 -11.84 -18.71 -9.92
N ILE A 142 -12.36 -17.71 -10.64
CA ILE A 142 -13.55 -16.97 -10.25
C ILE A 142 -14.79 -17.88 -10.26
N LEU A 143 -14.95 -18.73 -11.29
CA LEU A 143 -16.09 -19.65 -11.40
C LEU A 143 -16.11 -20.70 -10.29
N VAL A 144 -14.94 -21.24 -9.94
CA VAL A 144 -14.80 -22.27 -8.89
C VAL A 144 -14.85 -21.66 -7.49
N SER A 145 -14.46 -20.40 -7.34
CA SER A 145 -14.43 -19.72 -6.04
C SER A 145 -15.85 -19.37 -5.58
N ASN A 146 -16.26 -19.89 -4.43
CA ASN A 146 -17.55 -19.58 -3.82
C ASN A 146 -17.49 -18.30 -2.98
N MET A 147 -16.92 -17.22 -3.52
CA MET A 147 -16.67 -15.98 -2.76
C MET A 147 -17.92 -15.12 -2.54
N GLY A 148 -18.92 -15.19 -3.43
CA GLY A 148 -20.17 -14.47 -3.28
C GLY A 148 -20.01 -12.98 -2.90
N ASN A 149 -20.72 -12.55 -1.84
CA ASN A 149 -20.65 -11.16 -1.34
C ASN A 149 -19.25 -10.74 -0.83
N LYS A 150 -18.40 -11.69 -0.45
CA LYS A 150 -17.02 -11.40 -0.02
C LYS A 150 -16.18 -10.78 -1.14
N ALA A 151 -16.35 -11.25 -2.37
CA ALA A 151 -15.67 -10.69 -3.54
C ALA A 151 -16.01 -9.21 -3.75
N PHE A 152 -17.26 -8.84 -3.52
CA PHE A 152 -17.71 -7.44 -3.64
C PHE A 152 -17.09 -6.55 -2.55
N ILE A 153 -17.03 -7.04 -1.30
CA ILE A 153 -16.38 -6.31 -0.19
C ILE A 153 -14.88 -6.13 -0.48
N ALA A 154 -14.20 -7.19 -0.94
CA ALA A 154 -12.81 -7.13 -1.33
C ALA A 154 -12.56 -6.11 -2.45
N LEU A 155 -13.43 -6.08 -3.48
CA LEU A 155 -13.37 -5.10 -4.55
C LEU A 155 -13.48 -3.65 -4.03
N ILE A 156 -14.44 -3.37 -3.15
CA ILE A 156 -14.61 -2.04 -2.54
C ILE A 156 -13.32 -1.65 -1.78
N PHE A 157 -12.78 -2.54 -0.96
CA PHE A 157 -11.58 -2.26 -0.18
C PHE A 157 -10.38 -2.00 -1.09
N VAL A 158 -10.20 -2.80 -2.14
CA VAL A 158 -9.11 -2.58 -3.11
C VAL A 158 -9.31 -1.29 -3.91
N LEU A 159 -10.53 -0.89 -4.24
CA LEU A 159 -10.80 0.40 -4.90
C LEU A 159 -10.45 1.58 -4.00
N ILE A 160 -10.80 1.52 -2.70
CA ILE A 160 -10.41 2.55 -1.73
C ILE A 160 -8.88 2.60 -1.62
N ALA A 161 -8.22 1.45 -1.46
CA ALA A 161 -6.76 1.36 -1.41
C ALA A 161 -6.11 1.89 -2.70
N GLY A 162 -6.64 1.45 -3.85
CA GLY A 162 -6.16 1.80 -5.18
C GLY A 162 -6.33 3.26 -5.56
N THR A 163 -7.25 3.99 -4.93
CA THR A 163 -7.38 5.45 -5.07
C THR A 163 -6.53 6.19 -4.06
N ALA A 164 -6.50 5.74 -2.80
CA ALA A 164 -5.74 6.37 -1.73
C ALA A 164 -4.22 6.37 -2.01
N TYR A 165 -3.69 5.26 -2.51
CA TYR A 165 -2.26 5.11 -2.81
C TYR A 165 -1.73 6.15 -3.81
N PRO A 166 -2.23 6.23 -5.07
CA PRO A 166 -1.74 7.20 -6.03
C PRO A 166 -2.06 8.64 -5.63
N LEU A 167 -3.18 8.90 -4.96
CA LEU A 167 -3.55 10.23 -4.52
C LEU A 167 -2.57 10.75 -3.47
N GLY A 168 -2.32 9.99 -2.40
CA GLY A 168 -1.39 10.36 -1.34
C GLY A 168 0.04 10.55 -1.86
N ASN A 169 0.55 9.57 -2.62
CA ASN A 169 1.93 9.62 -3.14
C ASN A 169 2.14 10.77 -4.15
N ARG A 170 1.21 10.99 -5.08
CA ARG A 170 1.33 12.07 -6.07
C ARG A 170 1.22 13.46 -5.42
N LYS A 171 0.32 13.64 -4.44
CA LYS A 171 0.24 14.91 -3.70
C LYS A 171 1.51 15.17 -2.92
N MET A 172 2.08 14.15 -2.27
CA MET A 172 3.39 14.30 -1.60
C MET A 172 4.50 14.65 -2.59
N MET A 173 4.56 14.00 -3.76
CA MET A 173 5.53 14.37 -4.79
C MET A 173 5.37 15.82 -5.25
N ALA A 174 4.14 16.28 -5.42
CA ALA A 174 3.86 17.66 -5.83
C ALA A 174 4.26 18.70 -4.77
N ILE A 175 4.15 18.34 -3.47
CA ILE A 175 4.49 19.24 -2.35
C ILE A 175 6.01 19.28 -2.12
N VAL A 176 6.66 18.12 -2.17
CA VAL A 176 8.08 17.96 -1.85
C VAL A 176 8.97 18.34 -3.04
N GLY A 177 8.51 18.08 -4.28
CA GLY A 177 9.32 18.29 -5.49
C GLY A 177 10.64 17.54 -5.42
N ASP A 178 11.72 18.21 -5.77
CA ASP A 178 13.10 17.67 -5.76
C ASP A 178 13.85 17.92 -4.43
N SER A 179 13.18 18.45 -3.39
CA SER A 179 13.81 18.78 -2.11
C SER A 179 14.21 17.54 -1.29
N LEU A 180 13.61 16.38 -1.58
CA LEU A 180 13.91 15.11 -0.92
C LEU A 180 14.13 13.99 -1.95
N THR A 181 15.09 13.13 -1.65
CA THR A 181 15.28 11.87 -2.37
C THR A 181 14.07 10.95 -2.18
N ALA A 182 13.93 9.93 -3.03
CA ALA A 182 12.85 8.93 -2.89
C ALA A 182 12.89 8.23 -1.52
N MET A 183 14.08 7.93 -0.99
CA MET A 183 14.27 7.30 0.31
C MET A 183 13.90 8.24 1.47
N GLU A 184 14.26 9.50 1.39
CA GLU A 184 13.91 10.51 2.38
C GLU A 184 12.39 10.76 2.41
N ARG A 185 11.75 10.81 1.24
CA ARG A 185 10.29 10.90 1.13
C ARG A 185 9.61 9.66 1.71
N LEU A 186 10.12 8.46 1.43
CA LEU A 186 9.62 7.21 2.00
C LEU A 186 9.70 7.26 3.53
N TYR A 187 10.85 7.65 4.09
CA TYR A 187 11.02 7.81 5.54
C TYR A 187 10.03 8.83 6.13
N GLY A 188 9.92 10.01 5.52
CA GLY A 188 9.02 11.07 5.97
C GLY A 188 7.54 10.65 5.96
N MET A 189 7.10 9.98 4.87
CA MET A 189 5.73 9.47 4.77
C MET A 189 5.48 8.34 5.77
N THR A 190 6.44 7.45 5.99
CA THR A 190 6.33 6.40 7.01
C THR A 190 6.21 7.01 8.40
N LEU A 191 7.10 7.94 8.75
CA LEU A 191 7.09 8.66 10.04
C LEU A 191 5.74 9.34 10.28
N MET A 192 5.24 10.09 9.30
CA MET A 192 4.01 10.85 9.44
C MET A 192 2.72 9.99 9.37
N SER A 193 2.82 8.74 8.92
CA SER A 193 1.71 7.77 9.01
C SER A 193 1.69 7.01 10.35
N LEU A 194 2.76 7.05 11.16
CA LEU A 194 2.83 6.33 12.45
C LEU A 194 1.68 6.66 13.41
N PRO A 195 1.23 7.91 13.59
CA PRO A 195 0.11 8.19 14.48
C PRO A 195 -1.14 7.38 14.13
N PHE A 196 -1.46 7.26 12.85
CA PHE A 196 -2.54 6.40 12.37
C PHE A 196 -2.29 4.92 12.73
N TRP A 197 -1.09 4.41 12.50
CA TRP A 197 -0.75 3.02 12.76
C TRP A 197 -0.70 2.68 14.26
N LEU A 198 -0.30 3.60 15.11
CA LEU A 198 -0.34 3.42 16.56
C LEU A 198 -1.79 3.35 17.07
N ILE A 199 -2.70 4.15 16.50
CA ILE A 199 -4.14 4.04 16.80
C ILE A 199 -4.67 2.67 16.37
N ILE A 200 -4.34 2.21 15.16
CA ILE A 200 -4.75 0.88 14.67
C ILE A 200 -4.18 -0.24 15.54
N ALA A 201 -2.92 -0.14 15.97
CA ALA A 201 -2.29 -1.11 16.89
C ALA A 201 -3.00 -1.13 18.27
N ALA A 202 -3.37 0.02 18.80
CA ALA A 202 -4.14 0.11 20.05
C ALA A 202 -5.53 -0.54 19.90
N ILE A 203 -6.22 -0.28 18.78
CA ILE A 203 -7.50 -0.95 18.46
C ILE A 203 -7.31 -2.46 18.33
N ALA A 204 -6.23 -2.91 17.68
CA ALA A 204 -5.91 -4.32 17.54
C ALA A 204 -5.67 -4.99 18.91
N THR A 205 -4.90 -4.34 19.79
CA THR A 205 -4.67 -4.82 21.17
C THR A 205 -5.98 -5.01 21.92
N TYR A 206 -6.88 -4.03 21.81
CA TYR A 206 -8.19 -4.08 22.48
C TYR A 206 -9.11 -5.16 21.93
N LYS A 207 -9.17 -5.32 20.59
CA LYS A 207 -10.12 -6.23 19.93
C LYS A 207 -9.66 -7.68 19.86
N VAL A 208 -8.38 -7.91 19.61
CA VAL A 208 -7.84 -9.24 19.31
C VAL A 208 -6.65 -9.66 20.20
N GLY A 209 -6.23 -8.80 21.12
CA GLY A 209 -5.08 -9.03 21.98
C GLY A 209 -3.74 -8.78 21.27
N LEU A 210 -2.66 -9.32 21.85
CA LEU A 210 -1.31 -9.15 21.31
C LEU A 210 -1.10 -10.05 20.08
N PRO A 211 -0.25 -9.63 19.12
CA PRO A 211 0.05 -10.43 17.95
C PRO A 211 0.83 -11.69 18.30
N SER A 212 0.58 -12.78 17.57
CA SER A 212 1.39 -14.01 17.71
C SER A 212 2.83 -13.80 17.22
N ILE A 213 3.77 -14.63 17.67
CA ILE A 213 5.16 -14.61 17.19
C ILE A 213 5.22 -14.81 15.66
N SER A 214 4.40 -15.71 15.13
CA SER A 214 4.29 -15.96 13.69
C SER A 214 3.85 -14.69 12.95
N GLN A 215 2.85 -13.98 13.47
CA GLN A 215 2.38 -12.73 12.88
C GLN A 215 3.42 -11.62 12.94
N LEU A 216 4.16 -11.50 14.04
CA LEU A 216 5.29 -10.57 14.15
C LEU A 216 6.33 -10.83 13.06
N PHE A 217 6.75 -12.10 12.90
CA PHE A 217 7.75 -12.48 11.92
C PHE A 217 7.29 -12.22 10.48
N GLN A 218 6.06 -12.62 10.13
CA GLN A 218 5.51 -12.40 8.80
C GLN A 218 5.34 -10.91 8.49
N SER A 219 4.89 -10.10 9.47
CA SER A 219 4.78 -8.65 9.32
C SER A 219 6.14 -7.97 9.15
N PHE A 220 7.18 -8.48 9.79
CA PHE A 220 8.55 -8.02 9.59
C PHE A 220 9.03 -8.31 8.15
N LEU A 221 8.78 -9.52 7.63
CA LEU A 221 9.11 -9.86 6.24
C LEU A 221 8.39 -8.97 5.21
N VAL A 222 7.15 -8.60 5.49
CA VAL A 222 6.39 -7.67 4.62
C VAL A 222 6.92 -6.24 4.70
N ALA A 223 7.61 -5.87 5.79
CA ALA A 223 8.18 -4.54 5.99
C ALA A 223 9.53 -4.33 5.29
N LEU A 224 10.26 -5.42 4.98
CA LEU A 224 11.52 -5.41 4.21
C LEU A 224 11.30 -5.09 2.73
#